data_15b006afb1fc7cbe1fb940be0502dbfb
#
_entry.id   15b006afb1fc7cbe1fb940be0502dbfb
#
_cell.length_a   1.000
_cell.length_b   1.000
_cell.length_c   1.000
_cell.angle_alpha   90.00
_cell.angle_beta   90.00
_cell.angle_gamma   90.00
#
_symmetry.space_group_name_H-M   'P 1'
#
loop_
_entity.id
_entity.type
_entity.pdbx_description
1 polymer ?
#
loop_
_entity_poly.entity_id
_entity_poly.type
_entity_poly.pdbx_seq_one_letter_code
_entity_poly.pdbx_strand_id
1 'polypeptide(L)'
;MGNAEIDNTVIKILKKSNADFDIVDFYPWGSDERQFSSPAFNLPVGSLMRSVPNREITKEYHTSADNLNFMSKKSLLDSFEKYFLIIEELEKKIEEPETISNNFQKKLINDQEDYYINTNPKCEPQLGKYQLYENFGGQYDIEKKYMKNAIFWVLNLSDGFHSLEEIAKRS
;
A
#
# COMPACT_ATOMS: atom_id res chain seq x y z
N MET A 1 7.13 -9.12 1.81
CA MET A 1 6.50 -8.34 0.74
C MET A 1 7.61 -7.63 0.00
N GLY A 2 7.44 -7.24 -1.24
CA GLY A 2 8.50 -6.56 -2.02
C GLY A 2 9.21 -7.43 -3.05
N ASN A 3 8.66 -8.60 -3.37
CA ASN A 3 9.17 -9.48 -4.43
C ASN A 3 8.13 -9.77 -5.52
N ALA A 4 7.05 -9.00 -5.56
CA ALA A 4 6.07 -9.14 -6.60
C ALA A 4 6.66 -8.70 -7.95
N GLU A 5 6.13 -9.22 -9.03
CA GLU A 5 6.61 -8.87 -10.38
C GLU A 5 6.50 -7.37 -10.67
N ILE A 6 5.43 -6.75 -10.20
CA ILE A 6 5.25 -5.29 -10.31
C ILE A 6 6.38 -4.54 -9.62
N ASP A 7 6.80 -4.94 -8.42
CA ASP A 7 7.88 -4.28 -7.67
C ASP A 7 9.19 -4.33 -8.45
N ASN A 8 9.55 -5.52 -8.94
CA ASN A 8 10.76 -5.74 -9.73
C ASN A 8 10.73 -4.94 -11.03
N THR A 9 9.58 -4.86 -11.68
CA THR A 9 9.40 -4.12 -12.93
C THR A 9 9.55 -2.62 -12.70
N VAL A 10 8.91 -2.07 -11.67
CA VAL A 10 9.02 -0.65 -11.31
C VAL A 10 10.47 -0.29 -10.98
N ILE A 11 11.14 -1.08 -10.13
CA ILE A 11 12.54 -0.86 -9.78
C ILE A 11 13.44 -0.87 -11.02
N LYS A 12 13.23 -1.82 -11.94
CA LYS A 12 13.99 -1.92 -13.19
C LYS A 12 13.83 -0.65 -14.05
N ILE A 13 12.60 -0.16 -14.21
CA ILE A 13 12.32 1.04 -14.99
C ILE A 13 12.91 2.28 -14.35
N LEU A 14 12.77 2.44 -13.04
CA LEU A 14 13.33 3.58 -12.30
C LEU A 14 14.86 3.61 -12.39
N LYS A 15 15.53 2.47 -12.21
CA LYS A 15 16.99 2.36 -12.37
C LYS A 15 17.46 2.74 -13.78
N LYS A 16 16.72 2.35 -14.81
CA LYS A 16 17.06 2.70 -16.21
C LYS A 16 16.86 4.18 -16.52
N SER A 17 15.96 4.85 -15.83
CA SER A 17 15.66 6.27 -16.07
C SER A 17 16.66 7.22 -15.42
N ASN A 18 17.68 6.74 -14.71
CA ASN A 18 18.60 7.53 -13.89
C ASN A 18 17.87 8.51 -12.93
N ALA A 19 16.66 8.18 -12.54
CA ALA A 19 15.92 8.94 -11.56
C ALA A 19 16.49 8.68 -10.17
N ASP A 20 16.50 9.70 -9.35
CA ASP A 20 16.69 9.54 -7.91
C ASP A 20 15.37 9.04 -7.32
N PHE A 21 15.38 7.94 -6.58
CA PHE A 21 14.18 7.34 -6.01
C PHE A 21 14.47 6.54 -4.75
N ASP A 22 13.48 6.52 -3.87
CA ASP A 22 13.45 5.67 -2.68
C ASP A 22 12.48 4.52 -2.88
N ILE A 23 12.82 3.37 -2.30
CA ILE A 23 11.94 2.22 -2.18
C ILE A 23 11.50 2.12 -0.72
N VAL A 24 10.21 2.08 -0.52
CA VAL A 24 9.60 1.96 0.81
C VAL A 24 8.88 0.63 0.87
N ASP A 25 9.13 -0.13 1.92
CA ASP A 25 8.40 -1.36 2.19
C ASP A 25 6.91 -1.11 2.39
N PHE A 26 6.12 -2.18 2.27
CA PHE A 26 4.69 -2.13 2.50
C PHE A 26 4.39 -1.46 3.85
N TYR A 27 3.53 -0.49 3.78
CA TYR A 27 2.91 0.18 4.89
C TYR A 27 1.42 0.34 4.58
N PRO A 28 0.49 -0.01 5.47
CA PRO A 28 -0.95 0.06 5.22
C PRO A 28 -1.46 1.50 5.22
N TRP A 29 -0.89 2.31 4.35
CA TRP A 29 -1.20 3.71 4.15
C TRP A 29 -2.01 3.90 2.86
N GLY A 30 -2.34 5.13 2.55
CA GLY A 30 -3.17 5.42 1.40
C GLY A 30 -4.64 5.09 1.65
N SER A 31 -5.38 4.86 0.59
CA SER A 31 -6.79 4.48 0.63
C SER A 31 -7.03 3.16 -0.06
N ASP A 32 -6.70 3.09 -1.34
CA ASP A 32 -7.01 1.96 -2.19
C ASP A 32 -5.98 0.84 -2.04
N GLU A 33 -4.72 1.18 -1.86
CA GLU A 33 -3.61 0.22 -1.79
C GLU A 33 -3.83 -0.81 -0.68
N ARG A 34 -4.19 -0.35 0.53
CA ARG A 34 -4.46 -1.26 1.65
C ARG A 34 -5.74 -2.07 1.47
N GLN A 35 -6.72 -1.59 0.68
CA GLN A 35 -7.93 -2.35 0.39
C GLN A 35 -7.63 -3.51 -0.56
N PHE A 36 -6.87 -3.25 -1.63
CA PHE A 36 -6.44 -4.29 -2.56
C PHE A 36 -5.43 -5.26 -1.96
N SER A 37 -4.62 -4.80 -1.01
CA SER A 37 -3.66 -5.63 -0.27
C SER A 37 -4.29 -6.39 0.91
N SER A 38 -5.61 -6.24 1.14
CA SER A 38 -6.31 -6.93 2.24
C SER A 38 -6.20 -8.46 2.08
N PRO A 39 -6.27 -9.23 3.19
CA PRO A 39 -5.91 -10.66 3.20
C PRO A 39 -6.58 -11.52 2.13
N ALA A 40 -7.86 -11.28 1.81
CA ALA A 40 -8.57 -12.10 0.84
C ALA A 40 -8.30 -11.72 -0.62
N PHE A 41 -7.91 -10.48 -0.90
CA PHE A 41 -7.52 -10.05 -2.24
C PHE A 41 -6.04 -10.26 -2.47
N ASN A 42 -5.20 -9.89 -1.51
CA ASN A 42 -3.75 -10.05 -1.53
C ASN A 42 -3.12 -9.67 -2.89
N LEU A 43 -3.62 -8.60 -3.50
CA LEU A 43 -3.09 -8.11 -4.75
C LEU A 43 -1.78 -7.35 -4.50
N PRO A 44 -0.77 -7.53 -5.34
CA PRO A 44 0.50 -6.83 -5.22
C PRO A 44 0.38 -5.40 -5.76
N VAL A 45 -0.22 -4.52 -4.98
CA VAL A 45 -0.42 -3.12 -5.33
C VAL A 45 0.65 -2.26 -4.68
N GLY A 46 1.35 -1.49 -5.50
CA GLY A 46 2.33 -0.51 -5.08
C GLY A 46 1.90 0.91 -5.48
N SER A 47 2.38 1.90 -4.75
CA SER A 47 2.22 3.31 -5.09
C SER A 47 3.51 3.87 -5.69
N LEU A 48 3.44 4.32 -6.94
CA LEU A 48 4.51 5.08 -7.57
C LEU A 48 4.17 6.56 -7.49
N MET A 49 4.86 7.27 -6.60
CA MET A 49 4.63 8.68 -6.37
C MET A 49 5.86 9.50 -6.70
N ARG A 50 5.66 10.77 -7.08
CA ARG A 50 6.75 11.73 -7.05
C ARG A 50 7.06 12.04 -5.60
N SER A 51 8.31 11.80 -5.26
CA SER A 51 8.75 12.00 -3.89
C SER A 51 8.69 13.46 -3.49
N VAL A 52 8.32 13.62 -2.26
CA VAL A 52 8.59 14.82 -1.49
C VAL A 52 9.77 14.49 -0.60
N PRO A 53 10.77 15.34 -0.51
CA PRO A 53 11.86 15.16 0.42
C PRO A 53 11.32 14.83 1.81
N ASN A 54 11.92 13.85 2.48
CA ASN A 54 11.56 13.39 3.83
C ASN A 54 10.19 12.68 3.97
N ARG A 55 9.57 12.25 2.86
CA ARG A 55 8.27 11.52 2.87
C ARG A 55 7.12 12.32 3.47
N GLU A 56 7.25 13.61 3.59
CA GLU A 56 6.15 14.46 4.00
C GLU A 56 5.23 14.72 2.81
N ILE A 57 3.94 14.72 3.08
CA ILE A 57 2.94 15.21 2.12
C ILE A 57 3.25 16.69 1.88
N THR A 58 3.21 17.12 0.62
CA THR A 58 3.43 18.53 0.29
C THR A 58 2.44 19.41 1.02
N LYS A 59 2.84 20.62 1.38
CA LYS A 59 1.95 21.59 2.04
C LYS A 59 0.75 21.96 1.19
N GLU A 60 0.88 21.78 -0.12
CA GLU A 60 -0.17 22.05 -1.11
C GLU A 60 -1.23 20.94 -1.14
N TYR A 61 -0.89 19.72 -0.74
CA TYR A 61 -1.78 18.58 -0.81
C TYR A 61 -3.08 18.79 -0.03
N HIS A 62 -4.22 18.52 -0.67
CA HIS A 62 -5.57 18.74 -0.15
C HIS A 62 -5.88 20.22 0.21
N THR A 63 -5.21 21.15 -0.43
CA THR A 63 -5.47 22.59 -0.30
C THR A 63 -5.72 23.23 -1.65
N SER A 64 -6.19 24.49 -1.67
CA SER A 64 -6.36 25.27 -2.91
C SER A 64 -5.01 25.67 -3.56
N ALA A 65 -3.90 25.47 -2.86
CA ALA A 65 -2.55 25.66 -3.40
C ALA A 65 -2.13 24.50 -4.33
N ASP A 66 -2.79 23.34 -4.26
CA ASP A 66 -2.62 22.25 -5.23
C ASP A 66 -3.35 22.61 -6.54
N ASN A 67 -2.70 23.37 -7.35
CA ASN A 67 -3.25 23.95 -8.58
C ASN A 67 -2.22 23.91 -9.73
N LEU A 68 -2.60 24.39 -10.91
CA LEU A 68 -1.77 24.33 -12.12
C LEU A 68 -0.43 25.06 -12.00
N ASN A 69 -0.28 26.04 -11.10
CA ASN A 69 1.00 26.71 -10.88
C ASN A 69 2.00 25.82 -10.11
N PHE A 70 1.48 24.89 -9.30
CA PHE A 70 2.28 23.90 -8.60
C PHE A 70 2.69 22.74 -9.52
N MET A 71 1.87 22.43 -10.52
CA MET A 71 2.08 21.31 -11.44
C MET A 71 3.17 21.60 -12.47
N SER A 72 4.05 20.64 -12.69
CA SER A 72 5.05 20.69 -13.76
C SER A 72 4.67 19.80 -14.93
N LYS A 73 4.54 20.37 -16.12
CA LYS A 73 4.30 19.60 -17.35
C LYS A 73 5.38 18.54 -17.59
N LYS A 74 6.64 18.89 -17.34
CA LYS A 74 7.78 17.96 -17.46
C LYS A 74 7.63 16.80 -16.50
N SER A 75 7.26 17.07 -15.25
CA SER A 75 7.07 16.04 -14.23
C SER A 75 5.89 15.14 -14.54
N LEU A 76 4.81 15.71 -15.08
CA LEU A 76 3.65 14.92 -15.50
C LEU A 76 3.99 13.98 -16.67
N LEU A 77 4.68 14.50 -17.68
CA LEU A 77 5.12 13.68 -18.84
C LEU A 77 6.06 12.56 -18.39
N ASP A 78 7.05 12.86 -17.56
CA ASP A 78 7.99 11.88 -17.06
C ASP A 78 7.28 10.78 -16.22
N SER A 79 6.25 11.12 -15.44
CA SER A 79 5.43 10.12 -14.75
C SER A 79 4.65 9.26 -15.74
N PHE A 80 4.02 9.89 -16.74
CA PHE A 80 3.28 9.18 -17.78
C PHE A 80 4.17 8.17 -18.52
N GLU A 81 5.36 8.59 -18.95
CA GLU A 81 6.32 7.72 -19.62
C GLU A 81 6.71 6.52 -18.75
N LYS A 82 6.96 6.73 -17.45
CA LYS A 82 7.28 5.64 -16.53
C LYS A 82 6.14 4.65 -16.38
N TYR A 83 4.92 5.13 -16.18
CA TYR A 83 3.74 4.26 -16.11
C TYR A 83 3.54 3.47 -17.39
N PHE A 84 3.70 4.12 -18.53
CA PHE A 84 3.57 3.46 -19.84
C PHE A 84 4.62 2.35 -20.01
N LEU A 85 5.88 2.62 -19.69
CA LEU A 85 6.96 1.62 -19.76
C LEU A 85 6.75 0.46 -18.79
N ILE A 86 6.18 0.72 -17.59
CA ILE A 86 5.87 -0.33 -16.62
C ILE A 86 4.79 -1.26 -17.19
N ILE A 87 3.73 -0.70 -17.75
CA ILE A 87 2.64 -1.47 -18.39
C ILE A 87 3.19 -2.30 -19.56
N GLU A 88 3.96 -1.70 -20.47
CA GLU A 88 4.56 -2.42 -21.59
C GLU A 88 5.46 -3.57 -21.14
N GLU A 89 6.24 -3.37 -20.08
CA GLU A 89 7.14 -4.41 -19.57
C GLU A 89 6.37 -5.55 -18.89
N LEU A 90 5.27 -5.25 -18.21
CA LEU A 90 4.40 -6.26 -17.63
C LEU A 90 3.66 -7.06 -18.70
N GLU A 91 3.10 -6.40 -19.72
CA GLU A 91 2.41 -7.04 -20.83
C GLU A 91 3.30 -8.03 -21.59
N LYS A 92 4.59 -7.75 -21.74
CA LYS A 92 5.55 -8.67 -22.39
C LYS A 92 5.75 -9.98 -21.63
N LYS A 93 5.40 -10.01 -20.36
CA LYS A 93 5.60 -11.17 -19.49
C LYS A 93 4.35 -12.03 -19.32
N ILE A 94 3.21 -11.57 -19.80
CA ILE A 94 1.97 -12.35 -19.81
C ILE A 94 2.03 -13.38 -20.94
N GLU A 95 2.90 -14.38 -20.80
CA GLU A 95 2.92 -15.52 -21.76
C GLU A 95 1.94 -16.61 -21.38
N GLU A 96 1.50 -16.72 -20.13
CA GLU A 96 0.37 -17.57 -19.69
C GLU A 96 -0.19 -17.04 -18.35
N PRO A 97 -1.51 -17.01 -18.13
CA PRO A 97 -2.04 -16.66 -16.83
C PRO A 97 -1.63 -17.76 -15.83
N GLU A 98 -0.68 -17.47 -14.97
CA GLU A 98 -0.50 -18.31 -13.79
C GLU A 98 -1.86 -18.40 -13.08
N THR A 99 -2.37 -19.60 -13.00
CA THR A 99 -3.59 -19.87 -12.23
C THR A 99 -3.31 -19.40 -10.82
N ILE A 100 -3.88 -18.27 -10.43
CA ILE A 100 -3.81 -17.77 -9.06
C ILE A 100 -4.40 -18.89 -8.21
N SER A 101 -3.54 -19.76 -7.72
CA SER A 101 -3.94 -20.81 -6.80
C SER A 101 -4.38 -20.09 -5.53
N ASN A 102 -5.67 -20.12 -5.25
CA ASN A 102 -6.25 -19.67 -4.01
C ASN A 102 -5.73 -20.55 -2.86
N ASN A 103 -4.46 -20.40 -2.52
CA ASN A 103 -3.84 -21.04 -1.36
C ASN A 103 -4.40 -20.54 -0.03
N PHE A 104 -5.31 -19.57 -0.09
CA PHE A 104 -5.97 -19.01 1.09
C PHE A 104 -6.79 -20.04 1.88
N GLN A 105 -7.33 -21.05 1.20
CA GLN A 105 -8.19 -22.05 1.87
C GLN A 105 -7.45 -23.19 2.56
N LYS A 106 -6.15 -23.38 2.31
CA LYS A 106 -5.46 -24.62 2.72
C LYS A 106 -4.72 -24.56 4.05
N LYS A 107 -4.65 -23.38 4.72
CA LYS A 107 -3.91 -23.21 5.98
C LYS A 107 -4.78 -22.72 7.15
N LEU A 108 -6.07 -23.04 7.11
CA LEU A 108 -7.06 -22.60 8.11
C LEU A 108 -6.97 -23.31 9.48
N ILE A 109 -5.98 -24.15 9.70
CA ILE A 109 -5.83 -24.87 10.97
C ILE A 109 -4.35 -24.90 11.36
N ASN A 110 -3.86 -23.79 11.85
CA ASN A 110 -2.73 -23.81 12.77
C ASN A 110 -3.27 -23.40 14.13
N ASP A 111 -3.43 -24.35 15.03
CA ASP A 111 -3.71 -24.15 16.46
C ASP A 111 -2.52 -23.46 17.21
N GLN A 112 -1.83 -22.54 16.54
CA GLN A 112 -0.81 -21.71 17.18
C GLN A 112 -1.49 -20.47 17.75
N GLU A 113 -1.37 -20.28 19.04
CA GLU A 113 -2.11 -19.29 19.85
C GLU A 113 -1.98 -17.83 19.39
N ASP A 114 -1.05 -17.49 18.48
CA ASP A 114 -0.73 -16.11 18.10
C ASP A 114 -1.07 -15.74 16.64
N TYR A 115 -1.73 -16.62 15.87
CA TYR A 115 -2.09 -16.38 14.48
C TYR A 115 -3.59 -16.14 14.34
N TYR A 116 -3.96 -15.00 13.82
CA TYR A 116 -5.35 -14.61 13.68
C TYR A 116 -5.73 -14.45 12.21
N ILE A 117 -6.99 -14.72 11.91
CA ILE A 117 -7.56 -14.51 10.58
C ILE A 117 -8.63 -13.44 10.70
N ASN A 118 -8.50 -12.41 9.88
CA ASN A 118 -9.52 -11.38 9.79
C ASN A 118 -10.85 -11.99 9.34
N THR A 119 -11.90 -11.85 10.15
CA THR A 119 -13.24 -12.37 9.83
C THR A 119 -13.91 -11.62 8.67
N ASN A 120 -13.43 -10.42 8.34
CA ASN A 120 -13.82 -9.64 7.16
C ASN A 120 -12.58 -9.37 6.30
N PRO A 121 -12.05 -10.40 5.59
CA PRO A 121 -10.75 -10.31 4.93
C PRO A 121 -10.77 -9.52 3.61
N LYS A 122 -11.95 -9.13 3.11
CA LYS A 122 -12.12 -8.33 1.90
C LYS A 122 -12.28 -6.87 2.28
N CYS A 123 -11.27 -6.08 2.05
CA CYS A 123 -11.19 -4.68 2.45
C CYS A 123 -11.26 -4.48 3.97
N GLU A 124 -11.14 -3.25 4.41
CA GLU A 124 -11.34 -2.89 5.82
C GLU A 124 -12.82 -2.62 6.11
N PRO A 125 -13.28 -2.83 7.35
CA PRO A 125 -14.59 -2.37 7.76
C PRO A 125 -14.66 -0.84 7.71
N GLN A 126 -15.86 -0.29 7.63
CA GLN A 126 -16.04 1.17 7.60
C GLN A 126 -15.69 1.79 8.96
N LEU A 127 -14.42 2.04 9.19
CA LEU A 127 -13.86 2.49 10.48
C LEU A 127 -14.49 3.79 10.99
N GLY A 128 -14.96 4.66 10.07
CA GLY A 128 -15.68 5.88 10.43
C GLY A 128 -16.95 5.64 11.25
N LYS A 129 -17.68 4.53 11.03
CA LYS A 129 -18.83 4.13 11.84
C LYS A 129 -18.48 3.82 13.28
N TYR A 130 -17.23 3.42 13.51
CA TYR A 130 -16.71 3.07 14.83
C TYR A 130 -15.96 4.23 15.49
N GLN A 131 -16.03 5.44 14.89
CA GLN A 131 -15.34 6.65 15.38
C GLN A 131 -13.81 6.46 15.52
N LEU A 132 -13.24 5.61 14.67
CA LEU A 132 -11.81 5.29 14.67
C LEU A 132 -10.97 6.25 13.80
N TYR A 133 -11.62 7.13 13.05
CA TYR A 133 -10.96 8.22 12.35
C TYR A 133 -10.90 9.48 13.23
N GLU A 134 -9.85 10.27 13.02
CA GLU A 134 -9.73 11.57 13.65
C GLU A 134 -10.85 12.49 13.19
N ASN A 135 -11.39 13.30 14.11
CA ASN A 135 -12.36 14.33 13.76
C ASN A 135 -11.64 15.47 13.01
N PHE A 136 -12.19 15.87 11.85
CA PHE A 136 -11.71 17.05 11.14
C PHE A 136 -11.88 18.30 12.05
N GLY A 137 -10.77 19.04 12.28
CA GLY A 137 -10.80 20.29 13.03
C GLY A 137 -10.65 20.16 14.56
N GLY A 138 -10.34 18.98 15.06
CA GLY A 138 -10.01 18.75 16.47
C GLY A 138 -8.52 18.94 16.80
N GLN A 139 -8.20 18.97 18.08
CA GLN A 139 -6.82 18.93 18.57
C GLN A 139 -6.16 17.62 18.08
N TYR A 140 -4.94 17.71 17.57
CA TYR A 140 -4.20 16.56 17.05
C TYR A 140 -3.92 15.56 18.19
N ASP A 141 -4.54 14.39 18.12
CA ASP A 141 -4.41 13.34 19.10
C ASP A 141 -3.42 12.28 18.62
N ILE A 142 -2.21 12.35 19.16
CA ILE A 142 -1.11 11.45 18.81
C ILE A 142 -1.48 9.99 19.13
N GLU A 143 -2.15 9.71 20.24
CA GLU A 143 -2.51 8.36 20.64
C GLU A 143 -3.50 7.74 19.66
N LYS A 144 -4.48 8.50 19.18
CA LYS A 144 -5.43 8.05 18.17
C LYS A 144 -4.76 7.75 16.85
N LYS A 145 -3.74 8.52 16.46
CA LYS A 145 -2.97 8.25 15.25
C LYS A 145 -2.24 6.91 15.32
N TYR A 146 -1.56 6.63 16.43
CA TYR A 146 -0.88 5.34 16.64
C TYR A 146 -1.87 4.19 16.67
N MET A 147 -2.99 4.36 17.36
CA MET A 147 -4.06 3.37 17.40
C MET A 147 -4.63 3.05 16.03
N LYS A 148 -4.89 4.07 15.22
CA LYS A 148 -5.35 3.90 13.84
C LYS A 148 -4.35 3.13 12.99
N ASN A 149 -3.07 3.47 13.07
CA ASN A 149 -2.03 2.76 12.35
C ASN A 149 -1.94 1.30 12.79
N ALA A 150 -1.98 1.02 14.08
CA ALA A 150 -1.99 -0.35 14.58
C ALA A 150 -3.19 -1.15 14.05
N ILE A 151 -4.38 -0.53 14.01
CA ILE A 151 -5.58 -1.16 13.42
C ILE A 151 -5.34 -1.50 11.94
N PHE A 152 -4.76 -0.61 11.15
CA PHE A 152 -4.46 -0.88 9.74
C PHE A 152 -3.48 -2.05 9.58
N TRP A 153 -2.44 -2.10 10.38
CA TRP A 153 -1.49 -3.21 10.38
C TRP A 153 -2.17 -4.55 10.70
N VAL A 154 -2.97 -4.58 11.77
CA VAL A 154 -3.70 -5.78 12.17
C VAL A 154 -4.68 -6.21 11.06
N LEU A 155 -5.47 -5.29 10.50
CA LEU A 155 -6.45 -5.63 9.47
C LEU A 155 -5.80 -6.17 8.19
N ASN A 156 -4.61 -5.67 7.81
CA ASN A 156 -3.93 -6.08 6.60
C ASN A 156 -3.09 -7.35 6.77
N LEU A 157 -2.57 -7.64 7.96
CA LEU A 157 -1.68 -8.77 8.18
C LEU A 157 -2.30 -9.91 9.01
N SER A 158 -3.56 -9.79 9.44
CA SER A 158 -4.30 -10.93 10.03
C SER A 158 -4.80 -11.86 8.93
N ASP A 159 -3.87 -12.52 8.28
CA ASP A 159 -4.05 -13.44 7.15
C ASP A 159 -3.86 -14.92 7.53
N GLY A 160 -3.55 -15.19 8.80
CA GLY A 160 -3.21 -16.51 9.31
C GLY A 160 -1.76 -16.94 9.03
N PHE A 161 -0.94 -16.08 8.42
CA PHE A 161 0.47 -16.34 8.13
C PHE A 161 1.41 -15.48 8.96
N HIS A 162 0.94 -14.35 9.47
CA HIS A 162 1.69 -13.44 10.33
C HIS A 162 1.20 -13.57 11.77
N SER A 163 2.13 -13.74 12.71
CA SER A 163 1.82 -13.69 14.14
C SER A 163 1.60 -12.26 14.61
N LEU A 164 0.93 -12.09 15.75
CA LEU A 164 0.77 -10.75 16.36
C LEU A 164 2.14 -10.10 16.66
N GLU A 165 3.14 -10.88 17.05
CA GLU A 165 4.48 -10.37 17.29
C GLU A 165 5.13 -9.82 16.02
N GLU A 166 4.97 -10.52 14.88
CA GLU A 166 5.46 -10.05 13.59
C GLU A 166 4.74 -8.79 13.12
N ILE A 167 3.42 -8.71 13.34
CA ILE A 167 2.63 -7.52 13.04
C ILE A 167 3.10 -6.34 13.90
N ALA A 168 3.29 -6.55 15.19
CA ALA A 168 3.76 -5.52 16.11
C ALA A 168 5.17 -5.00 15.78
N LYS A 169 6.07 -5.86 15.31
CA LYS A 169 7.43 -5.47 14.87
C LYS A 169 7.43 -4.60 13.61
N ARG A 170 6.39 -4.69 12.79
CA ARG A 170 6.26 -3.92 11.55
C ARG A 170 5.51 -2.61 11.74
N SER A 171 4.68 -2.49 12.77
CA SER A 171 3.87 -1.30 13.06
C SER A 171 4.68 -0.20 13.75
#